data_7e259509603f20e997d9ecc1a1f23b2f
#
_entry.id   7e259509603f20e997d9ecc1a1f23b2f
#
_cell.length_a   1.000
_cell.length_b   1.000
_cell.length_c   1.000
_cell.angle_alpha   90.00
_cell.angle_beta   90.00
_cell.angle_gamma   90.00
#
_symmetry.space_group_name_H-M   'P 1'
#
loop_
_entity.id
_entity.type
_entity.pdbx_description
1 polymer ?
#
loop_
_entity_poly.entity_id
_entity_poly.type
_entity_poly.pdbx_seq_one_letter_code
_entity_poly.pdbx_strand_id
1 'polypeptide(L)'
;MTIRTEVPLVVLPVTVTDSRGRTIDGLTEADFVVLDNGKPRQAQVDSSDALTSPVALAAVLQTSDISAAVLAKLRKIGGMIQEGLSGDRGEAAVIGFSSEPKVLQDFTRDANKIDDAFRELRGSGNASGCMLDALELALNLLSDRPRNPRREILLISESRDRGSKAKLQDVVEHAQRLNVTIYSLSYSVYTTAFTSKPSDTPQSTEGTGLLGLITEPARLARTNTVEALTAATGGRRLSFTRQAGLEEDVLKVSKEIHSRYLVSFTPPQEAIGSFHTLEIQIKNRPDAIVRTRPGYWTVNSN
;
A
#
# COMPACT_ATOMS: atom_id res chain seq x y z
N MET A 1 40.06 11.21 -8.71
CA MET A 1 38.73 11.43 -9.31
C MET A 1 37.91 10.15 -9.04
N THR A 2 37.01 10.15 -8.06
CA THR A 2 36.24 8.95 -7.71
C THR A 2 34.94 9.00 -8.52
N ILE A 3 34.83 8.15 -9.53
CA ILE A 3 33.60 8.01 -10.32
C ILE A 3 32.67 7.15 -9.45
N ARG A 4 31.66 7.76 -8.83
CA ARG A 4 30.53 7.04 -8.24
C ARG A 4 29.57 6.66 -9.35
N THR A 5 29.59 5.42 -9.78
CA THR A 5 28.56 4.88 -10.65
C THR A 5 27.44 4.37 -9.75
N GLU A 6 26.30 5.06 -9.71
CA GLU A 6 25.10 4.53 -9.07
C GLU A 6 24.54 3.43 -9.99
N VAL A 7 24.55 2.21 -9.52
CA VAL A 7 23.88 1.11 -10.22
C VAL A 7 22.39 1.19 -9.88
N PRO A 8 21.51 1.31 -10.88
CA PRO A 8 20.07 1.31 -10.61
C PRO A 8 19.68 0.01 -9.93
N LEU A 9 18.98 0.11 -8.80
CA LEU A 9 18.53 -1.04 -8.03
C LEU A 9 17.00 -1.03 -7.95
N VAL A 10 16.39 -2.14 -8.34
CA VAL A 10 14.96 -2.37 -8.09
C VAL A 10 14.84 -2.95 -6.70
N VAL A 11 14.11 -2.25 -5.82
CA VAL A 11 13.82 -2.70 -4.46
C VAL A 11 12.34 -3.02 -4.34
N LEU A 12 12.04 -4.22 -3.84
CA LEU A 12 10.70 -4.77 -3.74
C LEU A 12 10.40 -5.13 -2.28
N PRO A 13 9.41 -4.49 -1.67
CA PRO A 13 8.83 -5.01 -0.44
C PRO A 13 8.05 -6.30 -0.74
N VAL A 14 8.41 -7.39 -0.07
CA VAL A 14 7.82 -8.72 -0.28
C VAL A 14 7.25 -9.26 1.02
N THR A 15 5.96 -9.54 1.05
CA THR A 15 5.31 -10.25 2.15
C THR A 15 5.20 -11.72 1.80
N VAL A 16 5.64 -12.59 2.68
CA VAL A 16 5.51 -14.05 2.54
C VAL A 16 4.70 -14.60 3.69
N THR A 17 3.59 -15.28 3.37
CA THR A 17 2.70 -15.86 4.37
C THR A 17 2.40 -17.33 4.05
N ASP A 18 1.96 -18.08 5.05
CA ASP A 18 1.37 -19.40 4.84
C ASP A 18 -0.10 -19.28 4.40
N SER A 19 -0.74 -20.42 4.10
CA SER A 19 -2.16 -20.49 3.73
C SER A 19 -3.13 -19.97 4.81
N ARG A 20 -2.66 -19.81 6.06
CA ARG A 20 -3.42 -19.25 7.18
C ARG A 20 -3.17 -17.75 7.36
N GLY A 21 -2.37 -17.13 6.48
CA GLY A 21 -2.02 -15.70 6.53
C GLY A 21 -0.99 -15.35 7.61
N ARG A 22 -0.27 -16.33 8.19
CA ARG A 22 0.81 -16.08 9.14
C ARG A 22 2.11 -15.82 8.38
N THR A 23 2.87 -14.81 8.77
CA THR A 23 4.18 -14.50 8.20
C THR A 23 5.12 -15.71 8.29
N ILE A 24 5.86 -15.96 7.21
CA ILE A 24 6.95 -16.92 7.18
C ILE A 24 8.23 -16.10 7.34
N ASP A 25 8.87 -16.25 8.48
CA ASP A 25 10.10 -15.55 8.84
C ASP A 25 11.33 -16.44 8.58
N GLY A 26 12.54 -15.84 8.54
CA GLY A 26 13.80 -16.55 8.45
C GLY A 26 14.17 -17.04 7.04
N LEU A 27 13.47 -16.56 6.00
CA LEU A 27 13.86 -16.84 4.62
C LEU A 27 15.13 -16.06 4.26
N THR A 28 16.00 -16.71 3.51
CA THR A 28 17.27 -16.18 3.03
C THR A 28 17.24 -15.94 1.52
N GLU A 29 18.26 -15.29 0.97
CA GLU A 29 18.40 -15.08 -0.48
C GLU A 29 18.26 -16.38 -1.28
N ALA A 30 18.76 -17.50 -0.75
CA ALA A 30 18.71 -18.80 -1.41
C ALA A 30 17.28 -19.35 -1.59
N ASP A 31 16.32 -18.85 -0.80
CA ASP A 31 14.94 -19.30 -0.83
C ASP A 31 14.10 -18.60 -1.89
N PHE A 32 14.54 -17.41 -2.37
CA PHE A 32 13.80 -16.62 -3.33
C PHE A 32 14.17 -16.95 -4.78
N VAL A 33 13.16 -16.99 -5.64
CA VAL A 33 13.30 -17.00 -7.10
C VAL A 33 12.62 -15.74 -7.62
N VAL A 34 13.39 -14.83 -8.22
CA VAL A 34 12.88 -13.59 -8.80
C VAL A 34 12.89 -13.72 -10.32
N LEU A 35 11.75 -13.53 -10.95
CA LEU A 35 11.60 -13.53 -12.40
C LEU A 35 11.21 -12.11 -12.86
N ASP A 36 11.98 -11.56 -13.79
CA ASP A 36 11.78 -10.28 -14.45
C ASP A 36 11.47 -10.53 -15.92
N ASN A 37 10.25 -10.25 -16.37
CA ASN A 37 9.74 -10.65 -17.66
C ASN A 37 9.95 -12.16 -17.93
N GLY A 38 9.72 -12.99 -16.91
CA GLY A 38 9.93 -14.45 -16.96
C GLY A 38 11.40 -14.91 -16.94
N LYS A 39 12.37 -13.99 -16.88
CA LYS A 39 13.80 -14.33 -16.82
C LYS A 39 14.30 -14.29 -15.38
N PRO A 40 15.01 -15.31 -14.90
CA PRO A 40 15.54 -15.31 -13.54
C PRO A 40 16.57 -14.20 -13.32
N ARG A 41 16.49 -13.56 -12.14
CA ARG A 41 17.42 -12.54 -11.67
C ARG A 41 18.08 -12.98 -10.38
N GLN A 42 19.36 -12.66 -10.25
CA GLN A 42 20.03 -12.77 -8.97
C GLN A 42 19.54 -11.60 -8.11
N ALA A 43 18.98 -11.92 -6.96
CA ALA A 43 18.43 -10.96 -6.03
C ALA A 43 19.17 -11.03 -4.71
N GLN A 44 19.27 -9.92 -4.01
CA GLN A 44 19.68 -9.83 -2.61
C GLN A 44 18.43 -9.69 -1.75
N VAL A 45 18.44 -10.32 -0.59
CA VAL A 45 17.32 -10.26 0.36
C VAL A 45 17.80 -9.70 1.68
N ASP A 46 17.23 -8.61 2.09
CA ASP A 46 17.50 -8.00 3.39
C ASP A 46 16.25 -8.11 4.28
N SER A 47 16.38 -8.81 5.39
CA SER A 47 15.36 -8.92 6.42
C SER A 47 15.61 -7.95 7.58
N SER A 48 16.85 -7.48 7.75
CA SER A 48 17.24 -6.59 8.85
C SER A 48 16.86 -5.13 8.59
N ASP A 49 16.99 -4.68 7.36
CA ASP A 49 16.62 -3.32 6.96
C ASP A 49 15.10 -3.07 7.02
N ALA A 50 14.29 -4.11 6.86
CA ALA A 50 12.85 -4.00 6.99
C ALA A 50 12.41 -3.55 8.39
N LEU A 51 13.15 -3.97 9.44
CA LEU A 51 12.88 -3.60 10.83
C LEU A 51 13.46 -2.22 11.19
N THR A 52 14.49 -1.78 10.49
CA THR A 52 15.27 -0.59 10.86
C THR A 52 15.03 0.62 9.98
N SER A 53 14.56 0.44 8.75
CA SER A 53 14.27 1.56 7.83
C SER A 53 13.04 2.35 8.30
N PRO A 54 13.16 3.68 8.39
CA PRO A 54 12.02 4.52 8.75
C PRO A 54 10.91 4.41 7.71
N VAL A 55 9.67 4.62 8.13
CA VAL A 55 8.49 4.62 7.26
C VAL A 55 7.96 6.04 7.11
N ALA A 56 7.74 6.49 5.88
CA ALA A 56 6.95 7.68 5.58
C ALA A 56 5.52 7.21 5.22
N LEU A 57 4.57 7.46 6.11
CA LEU A 57 3.18 7.01 5.99
C LEU A 57 2.25 8.17 5.68
N ALA A 58 1.47 8.08 4.60
CA ALA A 58 0.34 8.98 4.37
C ALA A 58 -0.98 8.27 4.75
N ALA A 59 -1.67 8.73 5.79
CA ALA A 59 -3.01 8.26 6.14
C ALA A 59 -4.04 9.07 5.33
N VAL A 60 -4.74 8.42 4.41
CA VAL A 60 -5.71 9.02 3.49
C VAL A 60 -7.12 8.60 3.89
N LEU A 61 -7.94 9.53 4.38
CA LEU A 61 -9.19 9.26 5.08
C LEU A 61 -10.38 9.87 4.35
N GLN A 62 -11.38 9.05 4.05
CA GLN A 62 -12.66 9.58 3.55
C GLN A 62 -13.42 10.29 4.65
N THR A 63 -13.77 11.56 4.41
CA THR A 63 -14.48 12.44 5.36
C THR A 63 -15.87 12.85 4.87
N SER A 64 -16.39 12.22 3.81
CA SER A 64 -17.75 12.46 3.31
C SER A 64 -18.81 12.05 4.34
N ASP A 65 -20.03 12.55 4.20
CA ASP A 65 -21.16 12.21 5.08
C ASP A 65 -21.49 10.73 5.10
N ILE A 66 -21.21 10.03 4.00
CA ILE A 66 -21.36 8.58 3.92
C ILE A 66 -20.54 7.88 5.02
N SER A 67 -19.41 8.44 5.38
CA SER A 67 -18.49 7.90 6.40
C SER A 67 -18.70 8.50 7.81
N ALA A 68 -19.73 9.32 8.04
CA ALA A 68 -19.92 9.98 9.33
C ALA A 68 -19.97 8.99 10.52
N ALA A 69 -20.63 7.84 10.35
CA ALA A 69 -20.66 6.78 11.37
C ALA A 69 -19.29 6.14 11.63
N VAL A 70 -18.38 6.19 10.66
CA VAL A 70 -17.03 5.65 10.76
C VAL A 70 -16.06 6.66 11.37
N LEU A 71 -16.26 7.97 11.14
CA LEU A 71 -15.38 9.02 11.65
C LEU A 71 -15.20 8.96 13.17
N ALA A 72 -16.27 8.64 13.92
CA ALA A 72 -16.20 8.49 15.37
C ALA A 72 -15.25 7.35 15.80
N LYS A 73 -15.09 6.33 14.97
CA LYS A 73 -14.17 5.22 15.19
C LYS A 73 -12.75 5.63 14.83
N LEU A 74 -12.57 6.33 13.70
CA LEU A 74 -11.28 6.80 13.23
C LEU A 74 -10.60 7.75 14.22
N ARG A 75 -11.36 8.62 14.89
CA ARG A 75 -10.84 9.53 15.91
C ARG A 75 -10.11 8.85 17.06
N LYS A 76 -10.25 7.55 17.23
CA LYS A 76 -9.66 6.78 18.34
C LYS A 76 -8.36 6.08 17.95
N ILE A 77 -8.02 6.03 16.66
CA ILE A 77 -6.86 5.27 16.19
C ILE A 77 -5.65 6.14 15.84
N GLY A 78 -5.75 7.47 16.01
CA GLY A 78 -4.68 8.41 15.64
C GLY A 78 -3.33 8.07 16.25
N GLY A 79 -3.29 7.77 17.55
CA GLY A 79 -2.07 7.34 18.23
C GLY A 79 -1.46 6.06 17.67
N MET A 80 -2.28 5.10 17.21
CA MET A 80 -1.80 3.86 16.62
C MET A 80 -1.12 4.07 15.26
N ILE A 81 -1.44 5.15 14.55
CA ILE A 81 -0.89 5.44 13.22
C ILE A 81 0.60 5.77 13.30
N GLN A 82 0.99 6.68 14.18
CA GLN A 82 2.40 7.06 14.31
C GLN A 82 3.22 5.95 14.96
N GLU A 83 2.81 5.47 16.13
CA GLU A 83 3.56 4.47 16.88
C GLU A 83 3.55 3.10 16.21
N GLY A 84 2.38 2.68 15.72
CA GLY A 84 2.19 1.35 15.16
C GLY A 84 2.68 1.19 13.73
N LEU A 85 2.49 2.17 12.86
CA LEU A 85 2.74 2.05 11.43
C LEU A 85 4.04 2.72 11.00
N SER A 86 4.31 3.95 11.46
CA SER A 86 5.54 4.67 11.09
C SER A 86 6.73 4.28 11.96
N GLY A 87 6.48 3.92 13.22
CA GLY A 87 7.52 3.61 14.21
C GLY A 87 8.28 4.86 14.70
N ASP A 88 9.17 4.68 15.63
CA ASP A 88 9.89 5.78 16.34
C ASP A 88 10.68 6.70 15.40
N ARG A 89 11.20 6.18 14.30
CA ARG A 89 12.02 6.92 13.34
C ARG A 89 11.26 7.36 12.10
N GLY A 90 10.04 6.90 11.94
CA GLY A 90 9.19 7.24 10.82
C GLY A 90 8.47 8.56 10.98
N GLU A 91 7.76 8.96 9.96
CA GLU A 91 6.92 10.15 9.94
C GLU A 91 5.56 9.83 9.31
N ALA A 92 4.52 10.54 9.73
CA ALA A 92 3.19 10.38 9.16
C ALA A 92 2.59 11.71 8.75
N ALA A 93 1.72 11.67 7.73
CA ALA A 93 0.84 12.76 7.32
C ALA A 93 -0.62 12.29 7.34
N VAL A 94 -1.55 13.21 7.48
CA VAL A 94 -2.99 12.93 7.47
C VAL A 94 -3.66 13.76 6.40
N ILE A 95 -4.37 13.10 5.49
CA ILE A 95 -5.09 13.69 4.37
C ILE A 95 -6.56 13.28 4.49
N GLY A 96 -7.46 14.26 4.53
CA GLY A 96 -8.89 14.00 4.46
C GLY A 96 -9.41 14.26 3.04
N PHE A 97 -10.42 13.50 2.60
CA PHE A 97 -11.07 13.77 1.31
C PHE A 97 -12.57 13.57 1.33
N SER A 98 -13.24 14.40 0.53
CA SER A 98 -14.66 14.30 0.20
C SER A 98 -14.85 14.69 -1.26
N SER A 99 -15.35 15.87 -1.57
CA SER A 99 -15.36 16.46 -2.94
C SER A 99 -13.98 16.94 -3.38
N GLU A 100 -13.11 17.25 -2.42
CA GLU A 100 -11.73 17.67 -2.63
C GLU A 100 -10.83 17.07 -1.56
N PRO A 101 -9.55 16.75 -1.87
CA PRO A 101 -8.58 16.31 -0.89
C PRO A 101 -7.98 17.52 -0.15
N LYS A 102 -7.70 17.33 1.15
CA LYS A 102 -7.09 18.35 2.00
C LYS A 102 -6.05 17.73 2.92
N VAL A 103 -4.86 18.34 3.01
CA VAL A 103 -3.87 17.99 4.03
C VAL A 103 -4.38 18.52 5.38
N LEU A 104 -4.62 17.60 6.31
CA LEU A 104 -5.03 17.91 7.68
C LEU A 104 -3.82 18.07 8.59
N GLN A 105 -2.80 17.24 8.38
CA GLN A 105 -1.49 17.32 9.02
C GLN A 105 -0.43 16.89 8.01
N ASP A 106 0.55 17.75 7.77
CA ASP A 106 1.73 17.41 6.96
C ASP A 106 2.65 16.46 7.72
N PHE A 107 3.61 15.86 7.03
CA PHE A 107 4.53 14.89 7.59
C PHE A 107 5.17 15.38 8.89
N THR A 108 5.02 14.59 9.94
CA THR A 108 5.57 14.86 11.26
C THR A 108 5.94 13.56 11.97
N ARG A 109 6.90 13.65 12.90
CA ARG A 109 7.23 12.57 13.84
C ARG A 109 6.52 12.71 15.18
N ASP A 110 5.79 13.80 15.36
CA ASP A 110 5.05 14.09 16.59
C ASP A 110 3.71 13.34 16.58
N ALA A 111 3.64 12.27 17.38
CA ALA A 111 2.45 11.44 17.50
C ALA A 111 1.21 12.24 17.99
N ASN A 112 1.41 13.28 18.79
CA ASN A 112 0.31 14.09 19.29
C ASN A 112 -0.36 14.88 18.14
N LYS A 113 0.44 15.42 17.21
CA LYS A 113 -0.10 16.13 16.03
C LYS A 113 -0.92 15.21 15.13
N ILE A 114 -0.48 13.97 14.98
CA ILE A 114 -1.24 12.95 14.23
C ILE A 114 -2.54 12.62 14.96
N ASP A 115 -2.48 12.36 16.27
CA ASP A 115 -3.67 12.05 17.07
C ASP A 115 -4.67 13.23 17.07
N ASP A 116 -4.20 14.45 17.20
CA ASP A 116 -5.04 15.66 17.13
C ASP A 116 -5.72 15.78 15.76
N ALA A 117 -4.99 15.54 14.64
CA ALA A 117 -5.58 15.56 13.31
C ALA A 117 -6.69 14.51 13.16
N PHE A 118 -6.54 13.32 13.76
CA PHE A 118 -7.59 12.31 13.78
C PHE A 118 -8.78 12.71 14.67
N ARG A 119 -8.54 13.31 15.84
CA ARG A 119 -9.60 13.78 16.75
C ARG A 119 -10.42 14.92 16.14
N GLU A 120 -9.78 15.76 15.33
CA GLU A 120 -10.42 16.89 14.66
C GLU A 120 -11.13 16.55 13.37
N LEU A 121 -11.12 15.28 12.92
CA LEU A 121 -11.83 14.86 11.73
C LEU A 121 -13.30 15.31 11.76
N ARG A 122 -13.77 15.94 10.68
CA ARG A 122 -15.15 16.41 10.50
C ARG A 122 -15.73 15.78 9.24
N GLY A 123 -17.01 15.48 9.29
CA GLY A 123 -17.76 15.14 8.09
C GLY A 123 -17.95 16.39 7.21
N SER A 124 -17.86 16.23 5.91
CA SER A 124 -17.85 17.35 4.97
C SER A 124 -19.24 17.78 4.48
N GLY A 125 -20.31 17.11 4.86
CA GLY A 125 -21.66 17.37 4.33
C GLY A 125 -21.83 17.02 2.84
N ASN A 126 -20.89 16.31 2.26
CA ASN A 126 -20.86 15.99 0.83
C ASN A 126 -20.74 14.47 0.61
N ALA A 127 -21.54 13.92 -0.31
CA ALA A 127 -21.56 12.49 -0.64
C ALA A 127 -20.48 12.07 -1.64
N SER A 128 -19.67 13.00 -2.16
CA SER A 128 -18.56 12.70 -3.08
C SER A 128 -17.36 12.09 -2.34
N GLY A 129 -16.59 11.27 -3.03
CA GLY A 129 -15.38 10.68 -2.49
C GLY A 129 -14.29 10.63 -3.57
N CYS A 130 -13.56 11.75 -3.77
CA CYS A 130 -12.47 11.87 -4.75
C CYS A 130 -11.20 11.15 -4.27
N MET A 131 -11.29 9.83 -4.15
CA MET A 131 -10.24 8.96 -3.61
C MET A 131 -8.95 9.05 -4.43
N LEU A 132 -9.05 8.99 -5.76
CA LEU A 132 -7.87 9.00 -6.63
C LEU A 132 -7.15 10.35 -6.59
N ASP A 133 -7.87 11.48 -6.52
CA ASP A 133 -7.25 12.80 -6.34
C ASP A 133 -6.54 12.90 -4.99
N ALA A 134 -7.10 12.29 -3.94
CA ALA A 134 -6.47 12.26 -2.62
C ALA A 134 -5.21 11.38 -2.59
N LEU A 135 -5.21 10.27 -3.33
CA LEU A 135 -4.03 9.45 -3.49
C LEU A 135 -2.93 10.17 -4.29
N GLU A 136 -3.29 10.90 -5.36
CA GLU A 136 -2.32 11.75 -6.07
C GLU A 136 -1.70 12.82 -5.17
N LEU A 137 -2.50 13.47 -4.33
CA LEU A 137 -1.98 14.41 -3.34
C LEU A 137 -1.01 13.71 -2.37
N ALA A 138 -1.36 12.52 -1.87
CA ALA A 138 -0.49 11.75 -0.98
C ALA A 138 0.82 11.32 -1.67
N LEU A 139 0.76 10.88 -2.93
CA LEU A 139 1.92 10.51 -3.72
C LEU A 139 2.86 11.70 -3.96
N ASN A 140 2.30 12.88 -4.28
CA ASN A 140 3.08 14.12 -4.41
C ASN A 140 3.81 14.47 -3.11
N LEU A 141 3.13 14.43 -1.96
CA LEU A 141 3.77 14.67 -0.66
C LEU A 141 4.86 13.64 -0.34
N LEU A 142 4.64 12.37 -0.70
CA LEU A 142 5.64 11.30 -0.53
C LEU A 142 6.82 11.45 -1.49
N SER A 143 6.64 12.03 -2.67
CA SER A 143 7.73 12.26 -3.62
C SER A 143 8.79 13.22 -3.07
N ASP A 144 8.37 14.20 -2.26
CA ASP A 144 9.22 15.18 -1.63
C ASP A 144 10.01 14.63 -0.43
N ARG A 145 9.70 13.41 0.00
CA ARG A 145 10.44 12.75 1.09
C ARG A 145 11.76 12.17 0.59
N PRO A 146 12.80 12.11 1.45
CA PRO A 146 14.05 11.45 1.11
C PRO A 146 13.82 10.04 0.56
N ARG A 147 14.65 9.57 -0.36
CA ARG A 147 14.48 8.24 -1.00
C ARG A 147 14.66 7.06 -0.03
N ASN A 148 15.24 7.30 1.15
CA ASN A 148 15.61 6.25 2.08
C ASN A 148 14.44 5.68 2.95
N PRO A 149 13.39 6.43 3.36
CA PRO A 149 12.27 5.84 4.06
C PRO A 149 11.39 4.99 3.13
N ARG A 150 10.85 3.90 3.67
CA ARG A 150 9.79 3.14 3.00
C ARG A 150 8.54 4.02 2.92
N ARG A 151 7.94 4.07 1.76
CA ARG A 151 6.79 4.94 1.48
C ARG A 151 5.52 4.12 1.44
N GLU A 152 4.60 4.44 2.33
CA GLU A 152 3.36 3.69 2.52
C GLU A 152 2.15 4.63 2.50
N ILE A 153 1.04 4.16 1.96
CA ILE A 153 -0.26 4.82 2.10
C ILE A 153 -1.21 3.88 2.84
N LEU A 154 -1.86 4.41 3.88
CA LEU A 154 -3.01 3.77 4.52
C LEU A 154 -4.28 4.48 4.07
N LEU A 155 -5.01 3.89 3.16
CA LEU A 155 -6.29 4.38 2.67
C LEU A 155 -7.43 3.83 3.53
N ILE A 156 -8.21 4.71 4.17
CA ILE A 156 -9.41 4.32 4.91
C ILE A 156 -10.64 4.93 4.25
N SER A 157 -11.38 4.12 3.51
CA SER A 157 -12.46 4.58 2.64
C SER A 157 -13.47 3.50 2.29
N GLU A 158 -14.50 3.89 1.59
CA GLU A 158 -15.31 2.96 0.80
C GLU A 158 -14.49 2.34 -0.34
N SER A 159 -15.05 1.35 -1.02
CA SER A 159 -14.34 0.59 -2.06
C SER A 159 -14.29 1.26 -3.44
N ARG A 160 -15.03 2.35 -3.65
CA ARG A 160 -15.15 3.00 -4.95
C ARG A 160 -14.78 4.47 -4.91
N ASP A 161 -14.09 4.90 -5.95
CA ASP A 161 -13.90 6.30 -6.24
C ASP A 161 -15.21 6.94 -6.74
N ARG A 162 -15.49 8.18 -6.30
CA ARG A 162 -16.67 8.93 -6.70
C ARG A 162 -16.33 10.40 -6.96
N GLY A 163 -15.87 10.68 -8.16
CA GLY A 163 -15.73 12.06 -8.62
C GLY A 163 -14.32 12.59 -8.70
N SER A 164 -13.29 11.73 -8.67
CA SER A 164 -11.92 12.15 -8.96
C SER A 164 -11.75 12.57 -10.42
N LYS A 165 -10.83 13.51 -10.64
CA LYS A 165 -10.31 13.89 -11.95
C LYS A 165 -9.17 12.98 -12.37
N ALA A 166 -8.38 12.52 -11.42
CA ALA A 166 -7.29 11.57 -11.63
C ALA A 166 -7.83 10.21 -12.12
N LYS A 167 -7.07 9.56 -12.98
CA LYS A 167 -7.40 8.22 -13.47
C LYS A 167 -6.67 7.16 -12.66
N LEU A 168 -7.33 6.03 -12.44
CA LEU A 168 -6.74 4.92 -11.70
C LEU A 168 -5.37 4.49 -12.26
N GLN A 169 -5.24 4.44 -13.58
CA GLN A 169 -3.99 4.03 -14.22
C GLN A 169 -2.84 4.98 -13.89
N ASP A 170 -3.10 6.28 -13.91
CA ASP A 170 -2.08 7.31 -13.65
C ASP A 170 -1.62 7.22 -12.17
N VAL A 171 -2.57 7.07 -11.24
CA VAL A 171 -2.30 6.89 -9.79
C VAL A 171 -1.47 5.63 -9.54
N VAL A 172 -1.82 4.50 -10.18
CA VAL A 172 -1.09 3.23 -10.05
C VAL A 172 0.34 3.39 -10.59
N GLU A 173 0.51 3.96 -11.77
CA GLU A 173 1.83 4.19 -12.36
C GLU A 173 2.68 5.10 -11.45
N HIS A 174 2.11 6.19 -10.94
CA HIS A 174 2.79 7.10 -10.03
C HIS A 174 3.23 6.39 -8.74
N ALA A 175 2.34 5.61 -8.11
CA ALA A 175 2.67 4.81 -6.93
C ALA A 175 3.80 3.81 -7.19
N GLN A 176 3.76 3.11 -8.33
CA GLN A 176 4.79 2.15 -8.72
C GLN A 176 6.15 2.81 -8.98
N ARG A 177 6.19 3.98 -9.65
CA ARG A 177 7.42 4.75 -9.88
C ARG A 177 8.05 5.24 -8.59
N LEU A 178 7.23 5.65 -7.61
CA LEU A 178 7.69 6.09 -6.29
C LEU A 178 7.97 4.93 -5.33
N ASN A 179 7.72 3.67 -5.73
CA ASN A 179 7.81 2.49 -4.87
C ASN A 179 6.94 2.61 -3.61
N VAL A 180 5.71 3.14 -3.77
CA VAL A 180 4.73 3.29 -2.70
C VAL A 180 3.84 2.05 -2.64
N THR A 181 3.66 1.48 -1.43
CA THR A 181 2.69 0.42 -1.18
C THR A 181 1.40 1.02 -0.63
N ILE A 182 0.24 0.63 -1.17
CA ILE A 182 -1.07 1.12 -0.72
C ILE A 182 -1.78 0.01 0.05
N TYR A 183 -2.00 0.22 1.34
CA TYR A 183 -2.89 -0.58 2.18
C TYR A 183 -4.26 0.06 2.26
N SER A 184 -5.30 -0.74 2.37
CA SER A 184 -6.64 -0.21 2.57
C SER A 184 -7.40 -0.90 3.68
N LEU A 185 -8.06 -0.08 4.50
CA LEU A 185 -9.08 -0.48 5.46
C LEU A 185 -10.43 0.00 4.93
N SER A 186 -11.17 -0.90 4.30
CA SER A 186 -12.45 -0.57 3.66
C SER A 186 -13.62 -0.81 4.60
N TYR A 187 -14.64 0.04 4.50
CA TYR A 187 -15.92 -0.15 5.15
C TYR A 187 -17.06 -0.08 4.12
N SER A 188 -18.21 -0.65 4.48
CA SER A 188 -19.41 -0.56 3.66
C SER A 188 -20.51 0.16 4.43
N VAL A 189 -21.11 1.16 3.81
CA VAL A 189 -22.23 1.91 4.37
C VAL A 189 -23.49 1.05 4.42
N TYR A 190 -23.60 0.08 3.53
CA TYR A 190 -24.81 -0.75 3.38
C TYR A 190 -24.89 -1.94 4.35
N THR A 191 -23.81 -2.28 5.06
CA THR A 191 -23.78 -3.43 6.00
C THR A 191 -24.09 -3.07 7.45
N THR A 192 -24.63 -1.90 7.74
CA THR A 192 -24.91 -1.47 9.11
C THR A 192 -26.15 -2.09 9.75
N ALA A 193 -26.94 -2.89 9.06
CA ALA A 193 -28.20 -3.41 9.62
C ALA A 193 -28.36 -4.93 9.63
N PHE A 194 -27.83 -5.71 8.70
CA PHE A 194 -28.10 -7.14 8.65
C PHE A 194 -26.96 -7.98 8.06
N THR A 195 -26.67 -9.08 8.77
CA THR A 195 -25.84 -10.23 8.38
C THR A 195 -24.31 -10.08 8.47
N SER A 196 -23.81 -10.39 9.65
CA SER A 196 -22.46 -10.94 9.83
C SER A 196 -22.38 -12.34 9.22
N LYS A 197 -21.67 -12.52 8.12
CA LYS A 197 -20.98 -13.77 7.79
C LYS A 197 -19.53 -13.45 7.49
N PRO A 198 -18.57 -14.05 8.19
CA PRO A 198 -17.15 -13.94 7.87
C PRO A 198 -16.86 -14.94 6.75
N SER A 199 -16.98 -14.52 5.51
CA SER A 199 -16.56 -15.33 4.36
C SER A 199 -16.01 -14.44 3.26
N ASP A 200 -14.94 -13.71 3.58
CA ASP A 200 -14.05 -13.16 2.55
C ASP A 200 -12.63 -13.59 2.87
N THR A 201 -12.40 -14.89 2.71
CA THR A 201 -11.08 -15.40 2.37
C THR A 201 -10.75 -14.82 1.00
N PRO A 202 -9.57 -14.20 0.80
CA PRO A 202 -9.15 -13.83 -0.54
C PRO A 202 -9.04 -15.12 -1.35
N GLN A 203 -9.92 -15.29 -2.33
CA GLN A 203 -9.72 -16.29 -3.35
C GLN A 203 -8.46 -15.87 -4.11
N SER A 204 -7.41 -16.63 -3.91
CA SER A 204 -6.26 -16.66 -4.78
C SER A 204 -6.78 -16.89 -6.19
N THR A 205 -6.67 -15.89 -7.05
CA THR A 205 -6.92 -16.03 -8.48
C THR A 205 -5.77 -16.86 -9.06
N GLU A 206 -5.89 -18.18 -8.96
CA GLU A 206 -5.10 -19.08 -9.76
C GLU A 206 -5.47 -18.86 -11.22
N GLY A 207 -4.49 -18.50 -12.04
CA GLY A 207 -4.52 -18.72 -13.48
C GLY A 207 -5.02 -17.60 -14.37
N THR A 208 -4.63 -16.36 -14.17
CA THR A 208 -4.68 -15.35 -15.24
C THR A 208 -3.27 -15.08 -15.75
N GLY A 209 -3.02 -15.47 -17.00
CA GLY A 209 -1.75 -15.24 -17.66
C GLY A 209 -1.37 -13.74 -17.71
N LEU A 210 -0.10 -13.46 -17.98
CA LEU A 210 0.56 -12.14 -18.00
C LEU A 210 -0.23 -10.99 -18.65
N LEU A 211 -1.07 -11.26 -19.64
CA LEU A 211 -1.97 -10.28 -20.28
C LEU A 211 -3.10 -9.81 -19.35
N GLY A 212 -3.51 -10.61 -18.37
CA GLY A 212 -4.52 -10.23 -17.37
C GLY A 212 -4.05 -9.14 -16.43
N LEU A 213 -2.76 -9.09 -16.09
CA LEU A 213 -2.20 -8.13 -15.13
C LEU A 213 -2.23 -6.68 -15.63
N ILE A 214 -2.27 -6.45 -16.94
CA ILE A 214 -2.37 -5.11 -17.55
C ILE A 214 -3.84 -4.73 -17.81
N THR A 215 -4.71 -5.70 -18.07
CA THR A 215 -6.13 -5.45 -18.41
C THR A 215 -7.09 -5.64 -17.22
N GLU A 216 -6.71 -6.45 -16.21
CA GLU A 216 -7.48 -6.68 -14.99
C GLU A 216 -7.72 -5.41 -14.16
N PRO A 217 -6.74 -4.48 -13.97
CA PRO A 217 -7.00 -3.25 -13.22
C PRO A 217 -8.16 -2.44 -13.79
N ALA A 218 -8.30 -2.36 -15.12
CA ALA A 218 -9.38 -1.62 -15.76
C ALA A 218 -10.76 -2.29 -15.56
N ARG A 219 -10.81 -3.61 -15.45
CA ARG A 219 -12.03 -4.37 -15.18
C ARG A 219 -12.41 -4.32 -13.70
N LEU A 220 -11.45 -4.50 -12.82
CA LEU A 220 -11.61 -4.38 -11.36
C LEU A 220 -11.95 -2.94 -10.95
N ALA A 221 -11.41 -1.94 -11.63
CA ALA A 221 -11.69 -0.53 -11.37
C ALA A 221 -13.19 -0.17 -11.45
N ARG A 222 -13.95 -0.85 -12.30
CA ARG A 222 -15.40 -0.63 -12.45
C ARG A 222 -16.20 -1.16 -11.25
N THR A 223 -15.66 -2.15 -10.54
CA THR A 223 -16.34 -2.82 -9.42
C THR A 223 -15.72 -2.46 -8.08
N ASN A 224 -14.39 -2.33 -8.00
CA ASN A 224 -13.66 -2.08 -6.75
C ASN A 224 -12.31 -1.39 -7.02
N THR A 225 -12.30 -0.06 -6.95
CA THR A 225 -11.08 0.75 -7.15
C THR A 225 -9.98 0.39 -6.16
N VAL A 226 -10.34 0.15 -4.91
CA VAL A 226 -9.41 -0.18 -3.83
C VAL A 226 -8.68 -1.50 -4.07
N GLU A 227 -9.39 -2.53 -4.57
CA GLU A 227 -8.79 -3.82 -4.90
C GLU A 227 -7.71 -3.67 -5.98
N ALA A 228 -8.03 -2.91 -7.03
CA ALA A 228 -7.08 -2.65 -8.11
C ALA A 228 -5.83 -1.91 -7.61
N LEU A 229 -5.98 -0.89 -6.75
CA LEU A 229 -4.88 -0.13 -6.17
C LEU A 229 -3.97 -0.99 -5.29
N THR A 230 -4.55 -1.76 -4.37
CA THR A 230 -3.78 -2.59 -3.45
C THR A 230 -3.05 -3.72 -4.17
N ALA A 231 -3.70 -4.39 -5.13
CA ALA A 231 -3.07 -5.43 -5.93
C ALA A 231 -1.92 -4.89 -6.79
N ALA A 232 -2.09 -3.72 -7.42
CA ALA A 232 -1.07 -3.12 -8.28
C ALA A 232 0.17 -2.61 -7.54
N THR A 233 0.06 -2.34 -6.23
CA THR A 233 1.14 -1.80 -5.39
C THR A 233 1.73 -2.81 -4.41
N GLY A 234 1.22 -4.05 -4.39
CA GLY A 234 1.68 -5.10 -3.49
C GLY A 234 1.17 -4.95 -2.05
N GLY A 235 0.19 -4.09 -1.83
CA GLY A 235 -0.44 -3.92 -0.53
C GLY A 235 -1.59 -4.88 -0.28
N ARG A 236 -2.43 -4.55 0.68
CA ARG A 236 -3.53 -5.41 1.13
C ARG A 236 -4.79 -4.60 1.41
N ARG A 237 -5.92 -5.15 1.03
CA ARG A 237 -7.23 -4.67 1.46
C ARG A 237 -7.73 -5.49 2.65
N LEU A 238 -8.16 -4.81 3.70
CA LEU A 238 -8.89 -5.36 4.83
C LEU A 238 -10.25 -4.68 4.94
N SER A 239 -11.21 -5.30 5.60
CA SER A 239 -12.57 -4.75 5.74
C SER A 239 -13.03 -4.83 7.19
N PHE A 240 -13.53 -3.74 7.72
CA PHE A 240 -14.01 -3.67 9.09
C PHE A 240 -15.47 -3.19 9.19
N THR A 241 -16.14 -3.62 10.23
CA THR A 241 -17.50 -3.18 10.56
C THR A 241 -17.61 -2.63 11.98
N ARG A 242 -16.73 -3.07 12.89
CA ARG A 242 -16.71 -2.70 14.32
C ARG A 242 -15.40 -1.96 14.65
N GLN A 243 -15.38 -1.24 15.77
CA GLN A 243 -14.19 -0.56 16.28
C GLN A 243 -13.02 -1.54 16.51
N ALA A 244 -13.26 -2.62 17.23
CA ALA A 244 -12.23 -3.63 17.50
C ALA A 244 -11.65 -4.22 16.20
N GLY A 245 -12.47 -4.45 15.18
CA GLY A 245 -11.99 -4.89 13.87
C GLY A 245 -11.10 -3.86 13.17
N LEU A 246 -11.39 -2.56 13.30
CA LEU A 246 -10.53 -1.52 12.78
C LEU A 246 -9.16 -1.51 13.46
N GLU A 247 -9.13 -1.57 14.79
CA GLU A 247 -7.89 -1.63 15.57
C GLU A 247 -7.06 -2.88 15.25
N GLU A 248 -7.70 -4.04 15.17
CA GLU A 248 -7.06 -5.29 14.73
C GLU A 248 -6.47 -5.19 13.32
N ASP A 249 -7.18 -4.56 12.40
CA ASP A 249 -6.72 -4.42 11.02
C ASP A 249 -5.57 -3.42 10.90
N VAL A 250 -5.56 -2.35 11.70
CA VAL A 250 -4.38 -1.45 11.84
C VAL A 250 -3.17 -2.25 12.34
N LEU A 251 -3.34 -3.07 13.37
CA LEU A 251 -2.26 -3.92 13.91
C LEU A 251 -1.76 -4.96 12.89
N LYS A 252 -2.66 -5.55 12.08
CA LYS A 252 -2.27 -6.48 11.00
C LYS A 252 -1.43 -5.76 9.94
N VAL A 253 -1.84 -4.56 9.52
CA VAL A 253 -1.07 -3.73 8.57
C VAL A 253 0.28 -3.35 9.17
N SER A 254 0.32 -2.93 10.43
CA SER A 254 1.55 -2.61 11.14
C SER A 254 2.52 -3.79 11.14
N LYS A 255 2.05 -4.96 11.58
CA LYS A 255 2.86 -6.18 11.58
C LYS A 255 3.39 -6.49 10.19
N GLU A 256 2.56 -6.36 9.16
CA GLU A 256 2.96 -6.62 7.79
C GLU A 256 4.03 -5.64 7.30
N ILE A 257 3.85 -4.35 7.53
CA ILE A 257 4.84 -3.32 7.17
C ILE A 257 6.21 -3.64 7.79
N HIS A 258 6.25 -4.08 9.05
CA HIS A 258 7.49 -4.34 9.77
C HIS A 258 8.09 -5.73 9.58
N SER A 259 7.37 -6.69 8.96
CA SER A 259 7.84 -8.07 8.76
C SER A 259 8.12 -8.43 7.30
N ARG A 260 8.15 -7.46 6.38
CA ARG A 260 8.43 -7.69 4.95
C ARG A 260 9.92 -7.91 4.69
N TYR A 261 10.22 -8.73 3.70
CA TYR A 261 11.54 -8.82 3.10
C TYR A 261 11.75 -7.67 2.10
N LEU A 262 12.96 -7.12 2.06
CA LEU A 262 13.37 -6.22 0.98
C LEU A 262 14.19 -7.04 -0.02
N VAL A 263 13.58 -7.33 -1.14
CA VAL A 263 14.22 -8.05 -2.24
C VAL A 263 14.73 -7.02 -3.24
N SER A 264 16.01 -7.07 -3.56
CA SER A 264 16.62 -6.13 -4.49
C SER A 264 17.40 -6.84 -5.58
N PHE A 265 17.40 -6.27 -6.78
CA PHE A 265 18.18 -6.76 -7.92
C PHE A 265 18.50 -5.63 -8.90
N THR A 266 19.55 -5.82 -9.70
CA THR A 266 19.88 -4.88 -10.76
C THR A 266 19.02 -5.17 -12.00
N PRO A 267 18.23 -4.18 -12.49
CA PRO A 267 17.43 -4.34 -13.70
C PRO A 267 18.34 -4.47 -14.93
N PRO A 268 17.86 -5.09 -16.02
CA PRO A 268 18.57 -5.08 -17.30
C PRO A 268 18.65 -3.66 -17.84
N GLN A 269 19.68 -3.40 -18.66
CA GLN A 269 19.80 -2.15 -19.42
C GLN A 269 18.80 -2.18 -20.57
N GLU A 270 17.58 -1.75 -20.33
CA GLU A 270 16.52 -1.64 -21.34
C GLU A 270 16.07 -0.19 -21.50
N ALA A 271 15.21 0.04 -22.50
CA ALA A 271 14.70 1.38 -22.78
C ALA A 271 13.95 1.95 -21.56
N ILE A 272 14.28 3.21 -21.24
CA ILE A 272 13.65 3.96 -20.14
C ILE A 272 12.14 4.04 -20.37
N GLY A 273 11.37 3.90 -19.30
CA GLY A 273 9.91 3.95 -19.35
C GLY A 273 9.25 2.64 -19.76
N SER A 274 10.00 1.54 -19.89
CA SER A 274 9.43 0.21 -20.11
C SER A 274 8.86 -0.37 -18.80
N PHE A 275 7.70 -1.02 -18.90
CA PHE A 275 7.13 -1.77 -17.77
C PHE A 275 7.63 -3.21 -17.79
N HIS A 276 8.16 -3.67 -16.66
CA HIS A 276 8.63 -5.03 -16.45
C HIS A 276 7.71 -5.76 -15.50
N THR A 277 7.30 -6.96 -15.87
CA THR A 277 6.53 -7.84 -15.00
C THR A 277 7.46 -8.56 -14.02
N LEU A 278 6.97 -8.72 -12.79
CA LEU A 278 7.69 -9.39 -11.71
C LEU A 278 6.90 -10.57 -11.18
N GLU A 279 7.61 -11.67 -10.98
CA GLU A 279 7.10 -12.83 -10.26
C GLU A 279 8.15 -13.25 -9.22
N ILE A 280 7.69 -13.49 -7.98
CA ILE A 280 8.54 -13.99 -6.90
C ILE A 280 7.96 -15.29 -6.39
N GLN A 281 8.79 -16.31 -6.31
CA GLN A 281 8.45 -17.63 -5.80
C GLN A 281 9.38 -18.00 -4.64
N ILE A 282 8.90 -18.83 -3.72
CA ILE A 282 9.72 -19.38 -2.63
C ILE A 282 10.02 -20.85 -2.94
N LYS A 283 11.32 -21.17 -3.00
CA LYS A 283 11.79 -22.53 -3.25
C LYS A 283 11.29 -23.49 -2.17
N ASN A 284 10.89 -24.68 -2.59
CA ASN A 284 10.47 -25.77 -1.70
C ASN A 284 9.26 -25.42 -0.79
N ARG A 285 8.52 -24.34 -1.11
CA ARG A 285 7.31 -23.96 -0.39
C ARG A 285 6.19 -23.57 -1.34
N PRO A 286 5.56 -24.56 -1.99
CA PRO A 286 4.44 -24.29 -2.93
C PRO A 286 3.19 -23.73 -2.23
N ASP A 287 3.10 -23.88 -0.91
CA ASP A 287 2.03 -23.35 -0.05
C ASP A 287 2.25 -21.89 0.39
N ALA A 288 3.42 -21.32 0.09
CA ALA A 288 3.72 -19.92 0.44
C ALA A 288 2.95 -18.97 -0.48
N ILE A 289 2.27 -18.03 0.15
CA ILE A 289 1.60 -16.92 -0.54
C ILE A 289 2.54 -15.72 -0.53
N VAL A 290 2.99 -15.35 -1.72
CA VAL A 290 3.90 -14.21 -1.92
C VAL A 290 3.09 -13.02 -2.41
N ARG A 291 3.28 -11.86 -1.77
CA ARG A 291 2.65 -10.62 -2.19
C ARG A 291 3.70 -9.52 -2.34
N THR A 292 3.73 -8.95 -3.53
CA THR A 292 4.55 -7.80 -3.94
C THR A 292 3.85 -7.09 -5.09
N ARG A 293 4.37 -5.97 -5.55
CA ARG A 293 3.86 -5.34 -6.78
C ARG A 293 4.12 -6.24 -7.99
N PRO A 294 3.20 -6.26 -8.98
CA PRO A 294 3.30 -7.16 -10.14
C PRO A 294 4.35 -6.74 -11.17
N GLY A 295 4.96 -5.58 -10.98
CA GLY A 295 5.95 -5.06 -11.92
C GLY A 295 6.56 -3.72 -11.48
N TYR A 296 7.46 -3.21 -12.31
CA TYR A 296 8.12 -1.93 -12.10
C TYR A 296 8.37 -1.21 -13.44
N TRP A 297 8.59 0.08 -13.37
CA TRP A 297 8.98 0.91 -14.50
C TRP A 297 10.49 1.15 -14.49
N THR A 298 11.14 0.97 -15.63
CA THR A 298 12.53 1.37 -15.77
C THR A 298 12.64 2.89 -15.74
N VAL A 299 13.47 3.41 -14.83
CA VAL A 299 13.72 4.84 -14.69
C VAL A 299 15.18 5.15 -15.01
N ASN A 300 15.47 6.40 -15.44
CA ASN A 300 16.86 6.86 -15.52
C ASN A 300 17.49 6.80 -14.12
N SER A 301 18.68 6.26 -14.04
CA SER A 301 19.59 6.54 -12.93
C SER A 301 20.16 7.95 -13.15
N ASN A 302 19.54 8.94 -12.50
CA ASN A 302 20.14 10.25 -12.34
C ASN A 302 21.07 10.24 -11.13
#